data_cf83dca4507008fda5dffddb18e95a22
#
_entry.id   cf83dca4507008fda5dffddb18e95a22
#
_cell.length_a   1.000
_cell.length_b   1.000
_cell.length_c   1.000
_cell.angle_alpha   90.00
_cell.angle_beta   90.00
_cell.angle_gamma   90.00
#
_symmetry.space_group_name_H-M   'P 1'
#
loop_
_entity.id
_entity.type
_entity.pdbx_description
1 polymer ?
#
loop_
_entity_poly.entity_id
_entity_poly.type
_entity_poly.pdbx_seq_one_letter_code
_entity_poly.pdbx_strand_id
1 'polypeptide(L)'
;MSAIDVARRYVAAWNARDAAGLAATFRPGGTYEDPNTEGPIGPAPLGAYASGLWSAFPDLEFEEVSWSDAGGGSLTFAWLMRGTNRGSLRGLPPTGATIALPGVDLITVCDDGVERVRGYFDRATLMEQLGLQSVVQPHAVGPIRFGVCTQVRSASQAAPGAVSLTMIEARSDEEVQGIRDASRRIMLQLPSMPGFLSFQGSVVGRRLTTVTVWESADAARQVMREANHKAASAQMFGGETGSAFHASTWTPQRLGELWVRCPGCGTLRDARTAGECRCGAECGERPAFW
;
A
#
# COMPACT_ATOMS: atom_id res chain seq x y z
N MET A 1 -26.49 25.19 26.23
CA MET A 1 -26.38 23.86 25.60
C MET A 1 -25.36 23.10 26.42
N SER A 2 -25.59 21.81 26.74
CA SER A 2 -24.62 21.06 27.51
C SER A 2 -23.39 20.71 26.65
N ALA A 3 -22.23 20.45 27.29
CA ALA A 3 -21.00 20.05 26.57
C ALA A 3 -21.24 18.81 25.70
N ILE A 4 -21.99 17.83 26.19
CA ILE A 4 -22.32 16.61 25.45
C ILE A 4 -23.21 16.88 24.22
N ASP A 5 -24.10 17.89 24.27
CA ASP A 5 -24.91 18.25 23.10
C ASP A 5 -24.05 18.86 21.98
N VAL A 6 -23.01 19.63 22.35
CA VAL A 6 -22.04 20.17 21.39
C VAL A 6 -21.22 19.04 20.76
N ALA A 7 -20.71 18.11 21.58
CA ALA A 7 -19.93 16.97 21.11
C ALA A 7 -20.76 16.01 20.23
N ARG A 8 -22.04 15.78 20.56
CA ARG A 8 -22.95 15.00 19.70
C ARG A 8 -23.21 15.64 18.35
N ARG A 9 -23.26 16.98 18.26
CA ARG A 9 -23.35 17.65 16.96
C ARG A 9 -22.10 17.43 16.09
N TYR A 10 -20.92 17.44 16.72
CA TYR A 10 -19.67 17.09 16.05
C TYR A 10 -19.74 15.67 15.44
N VAL A 11 -20.14 14.66 16.21
CA VAL A 11 -20.28 13.27 15.70
C VAL A 11 -21.38 13.18 14.65
N ALA A 12 -22.50 13.88 14.83
CA ALA A 12 -23.57 13.91 13.85
C ALA A 12 -23.14 14.52 12.50
N ALA A 13 -22.30 15.55 12.52
CA ALA A 13 -21.73 16.14 11.30
C ALA A 13 -20.82 15.17 10.55
N TRP A 14 -20.02 14.37 11.27
CA TRP A 14 -19.24 13.28 10.68
C TRP A 14 -20.15 12.26 9.96
N ASN A 15 -21.20 11.78 10.61
CA ASN A 15 -22.11 10.78 10.07
C ASN A 15 -22.99 11.34 8.95
N ALA A 16 -23.33 12.64 9.00
CA ALA A 16 -24.03 13.34 7.93
C ALA A 16 -23.15 13.65 6.70
N ARG A 17 -21.83 13.43 6.79
CA ARG A 17 -20.84 13.83 5.76
C ARG A 17 -20.90 15.31 5.44
N ASP A 18 -21.15 16.13 6.43
CA ASP A 18 -21.25 17.58 6.33
C ASP A 18 -19.94 18.26 6.76
N ALA A 19 -19.06 18.51 5.79
CA ALA A 19 -17.77 19.14 6.03
C ALA A 19 -17.89 20.56 6.60
N ALA A 20 -18.90 21.31 6.15
CA ALA A 20 -19.16 22.67 6.64
C ALA A 20 -19.74 22.65 8.05
N GLY A 21 -20.73 21.78 8.30
CA GLY A 21 -21.29 21.55 9.61
C GLY A 21 -20.25 21.04 10.61
N LEU A 22 -19.37 20.13 10.18
CA LEU A 22 -18.26 19.64 11.01
C LEU A 22 -17.32 20.80 11.43
N ALA A 23 -16.90 21.61 10.48
CA ALA A 23 -16.05 22.77 10.75
C ALA A 23 -16.77 23.79 11.69
N ALA A 24 -18.08 23.99 11.50
CA ALA A 24 -18.88 24.91 12.30
C ALA A 24 -19.12 24.45 13.75
N THR A 25 -18.83 23.19 14.11
CA THR A 25 -18.91 22.73 15.49
C THR A 25 -17.75 23.24 16.36
N PHE A 26 -16.64 23.63 15.73
CA PHE A 26 -15.45 24.11 16.42
C PHE A 26 -15.55 25.63 16.66
N ARG A 27 -15.03 26.06 17.82
CA ARG A 27 -14.80 27.47 18.10
C ARG A 27 -13.68 28.03 17.21
N PRO A 28 -13.58 29.37 17.03
CA PRO A 28 -12.41 29.98 16.39
C PRO A 28 -11.11 29.54 17.09
N GLY A 29 -10.15 29.03 16.32
CA GLY A 29 -8.90 28.48 16.83
C GLY A 29 -9.00 27.07 17.43
N GLY A 30 -10.16 26.42 17.34
CA GLY A 30 -10.31 25.02 17.75
C GLY A 30 -9.50 24.07 16.87
N THR A 31 -9.15 22.89 17.39
CA THR A 31 -8.23 21.96 16.73
C THR A 31 -8.72 20.51 16.77
N TYR A 32 -8.37 19.78 15.74
CA TYR A 32 -8.53 18.33 15.62
C TYR A 32 -7.16 17.68 15.39
N GLU A 33 -6.92 16.54 16.02
CA GLU A 33 -5.72 15.73 15.85
C GLU A 33 -6.06 14.25 15.97
N ASP A 34 -5.49 13.41 15.11
CA ASP A 34 -5.57 11.95 15.22
C ASP A 34 -4.27 11.30 14.70
N PRO A 35 -4.10 9.95 14.77
CA PRO A 35 -2.89 9.29 14.29
C PRO A 35 -2.57 9.48 12.81
N ASN A 36 -3.49 10.01 12.00
CA ASN A 36 -3.29 10.26 10.58
C ASN A 36 -2.97 11.72 10.24
N THR A 37 -3.12 12.64 11.19
CA THR A 37 -2.70 14.04 11.03
C THR A 37 -1.25 14.21 11.46
N GLU A 38 -0.51 15.13 10.83
CA GLU A 38 0.89 15.45 11.20
C GLU A 38 0.98 16.41 12.38
N GLY A 39 -0.13 16.57 13.11
CA GLY A 39 -0.31 17.47 14.24
C GLY A 39 -1.71 18.08 14.22
N PRO A 40 -2.00 19.00 15.15
CA PRO A 40 -3.31 19.63 15.22
C PRO A 40 -3.66 20.42 13.95
N ILE A 41 -4.86 20.17 13.41
CA ILE A 41 -5.41 20.90 12.25
C ILE A 41 -6.63 21.73 12.68
N GLY A 42 -6.83 22.86 12.03
CA GLY A 42 -7.99 23.73 12.25
C GLY A 42 -9.26 23.24 11.55
N PRO A 43 -10.41 23.91 11.74
CA PRO A 43 -11.70 23.50 11.20
C PRO A 43 -11.74 23.38 9.67
N ALA A 44 -11.14 24.29 8.94
CA ALA A 44 -11.17 24.25 7.46
C ALA A 44 -10.35 23.08 6.88
N PRO A 45 -9.08 22.84 7.28
CA PRO A 45 -8.35 21.61 6.93
C PRO A 45 -9.06 20.32 7.36
N LEU A 46 -9.78 20.32 8.50
CA LEU A 46 -10.55 19.16 8.96
C LEU A 46 -11.66 18.80 7.96
N GLY A 47 -12.35 19.77 7.39
CA GLY A 47 -13.38 19.52 6.35
C GLY A 47 -12.80 18.81 5.12
N ALA A 48 -11.60 19.20 4.68
CA ALA A 48 -10.90 18.54 3.57
C ALA A 48 -10.45 17.12 3.95
N TYR A 49 -9.91 16.95 5.16
CA TYR A 49 -9.52 15.64 5.70
C TYR A 49 -10.71 14.66 5.75
N ALA A 50 -11.85 15.12 6.31
CA ALA A 50 -13.08 14.34 6.39
C ALA A 50 -13.62 13.98 4.99
N SER A 51 -13.62 14.91 4.05
CA SER A 51 -14.02 14.65 2.66
C SER A 51 -13.17 13.59 1.99
N GLY A 52 -11.87 13.57 2.24
CA GLY A 52 -10.97 12.53 1.78
C GLY A 52 -11.32 11.16 2.35
N LEU A 53 -11.66 11.10 3.63
CA LEU A 53 -12.06 9.87 4.30
C LEU A 53 -13.41 9.35 3.79
N TRP A 54 -14.41 10.22 3.61
CA TRP A 54 -15.71 9.86 3.01
C TRP A 54 -15.58 9.42 1.54
N SER A 55 -14.64 9.98 0.79
CA SER A 55 -14.34 9.51 -0.57
C SER A 55 -13.77 8.09 -0.56
N ALA A 56 -12.94 7.75 0.42
CA ALA A 56 -12.40 6.41 0.58
C ALA A 56 -13.43 5.41 1.11
N PHE A 57 -14.34 5.87 1.98
CA PHE A 57 -15.40 5.08 2.62
C PHE A 57 -16.75 5.80 2.46
N PRO A 58 -17.46 5.64 1.33
CA PRO A 58 -18.71 6.37 1.07
C PRO A 58 -19.84 6.07 2.05
N ASP A 59 -19.78 4.93 2.72
CA ASP A 59 -20.72 4.43 3.74
C ASP A 59 -20.16 4.56 5.18
N LEU A 60 -19.16 5.43 5.40
CA LEU A 60 -18.54 5.61 6.71
C LEU A 60 -19.56 6.07 7.75
N GLU A 61 -19.52 5.42 8.90
CA GLU A 61 -20.35 5.73 10.06
C GLU A 61 -19.54 5.53 11.35
N PHE A 62 -19.66 6.48 12.28
CA PHE A 62 -19.21 6.34 13.65
C PHE A 62 -20.38 5.88 14.53
N GLU A 63 -20.35 4.63 14.92
CA GLU A 63 -21.30 4.02 15.88
C GLU A 63 -20.91 4.42 17.30
N GLU A 64 -21.84 4.95 18.08
CA GLU A 64 -21.64 5.31 19.46
C GLU A 64 -21.50 4.05 20.34
N VAL A 65 -20.38 3.90 21.02
CA VAL A 65 -20.15 2.83 22.01
C VAL A 65 -20.43 3.36 23.41
N SER A 66 -19.81 4.47 23.79
CA SER A 66 -20.06 5.09 25.11
C SER A 66 -19.59 6.53 25.16
N TRP A 67 -20.16 7.27 26.11
CA TRP A 67 -19.72 8.60 26.52
C TRP A 67 -19.32 8.60 27.98
N SER A 68 -18.29 9.39 28.32
CA SER A 68 -17.92 9.72 29.67
C SER A 68 -17.72 11.23 29.79
N ASP A 69 -18.23 11.84 30.85
CA ASP A 69 -18.08 13.26 31.15
C ASP A 69 -17.22 13.38 32.42
N ALA A 70 -16.02 13.97 32.28
CA ALA A 70 -15.11 14.23 33.38
C ALA A 70 -15.38 15.59 34.07
N GLY A 71 -16.36 16.33 33.58
CA GLY A 71 -16.66 17.69 34.02
C GLY A 71 -15.77 18.74 33.35
N GLY A 72 -16.14 20.03 33.54
CA GLY A 72 -15.36 21.13 32.96
C GLY A 72 -15.28 21.16 31.44
N GLY A 73 -16.25 20.55 30.73
CA GLY A 73 -16.25 20.46 29.25
C GLY A 73 -15.35 19.37 28.68
N SER A 74 -14.77 18.51 29.53
CA SER A 74 -13.94 17.38 29.09
C SER A 74 -14.76 16.11 28.92
N LEU A 75 -14.85 15.61 27.71
CA LEU A 75 -15.64 14.44 27.33
C LEU A 75 -14.75 13.37 26.68
N THR A 76 -15.13 12.12 26.89
CA THR A 76 -14.57 10.98 26.15
C THR A 76 -15.68 10.32 25.37
N PHE A 77 -15.46 10.13 24.06
CA PHE A 77 -16.37 9.43 23.15
C PHE A 77 -15.69 8.18 22.61
N ALA A 78 -16.14 7.01 23.06
CA ALA A 78 -15.72 5.74 22.47
C ALA A 78 -16.65 5.39 21.31
N TRP A 79 -16.06 5.00 20.18
CA TRP A 79 -16.77 4.74 18.94
C TRP A 79 -16.25 3.51 18.20
N LEU A 80 -17.08 3.01 17.28
CA LEU A 80 -16.71 2.01 16.30
C LEU A 80 -16.92 2.60 14.90
N MET A 81 -15.84 2.85 14.17
CA MET A 81 -15.90 3.34 12.80
C MET A 81 -16.13 2.16 11.85
N ARG A 82 -17.25 2.19 11.12
CA ARG A 82 -17.58 1.22 10.08
C ARG A 82 -17.55 1.85 8.71
N GLY A 83 -17.24 1.05 7.70
CA GLY A 83 -17.30 1.49 6.30
C GLY A 83 -16.69 0.47 5.36
N THR A 84 -16.93 0.63 4.06
CA THR A 84 -16.38 -0.20 2.99
C THR A 84 -15.43 0.65 2.16
N ASN A 85 -14.18 0.20 2.01
CA ASN A 85 -13.17 0.90 1.23
C ASN A 85 -13.47 0.79 -0.27
N ARG A 86 -14.19 1.77 -0.82
CA ARG A 86 -14.58 1.85 -2.24
C ARG A 86 -13.84 2.94 -3.02
N GLY A 87 -13.09 3.79 -2.34
CA GLY A 87 -12.29 4.84 -2.95
C GLY A 87 -10.81 4.74 -2.56
N SER A 88 -9.98 5.55 -3.22
CA SER A 88 -8.55 5.59 -2.91
C SER A 88 -8.32 6.11 -1.49
N LEU A 89 -7.51 5.39 -0.72
CA LEU A 89 -7.04 5.82 0.60
C LEU A 89 -5.55 6.15 0.53
N ARG A 90 -5.19 7.43 0.66
CA ARG A 90 -3.78 7.90 0.61
C ARG A 90 -3.00 7.39 -0.62
N GLY A 91 -3.64 7.40 -1.79
CA GLY A 91 -3.03 6.92 -3.03
C GLY A 91 -3.02 5.41 -3.22
N LEU A 92 -3.48 4.63 -2.23
CA LEU A 92 -3.71 3.20 -2.39
C LEU A 92 -5.03 2.95 -3.12
N PRO A 93 -5.11 1.98 -4.03
CA PRO A 93 -6.36 1.63 -4.69
C PRO A 93 -7.38 1.07 -3.68
N PRO A 94 -8.69 1.17 -3.98
CA PRO A 94 -9.72 0.60 -3.12
C PRO A 94 -9.56 -0.93 -3.02
N THR A 95 -9.70 -1.44 -1.79
CA THR A 95 -9.57 -2.89 -1.53
C THR A 95 -10.91 -3.61 -1.55
N GLY A 96 -12.03 -2.89 -1.44
CA GLY A 96 -13.37 -3.46 -1.27
C GLY A 96 -13.63 -4.03 0.13
N ALA A 97 -12.65 -3.99 1.03
CA ALA A 97 -12.77 -4.52 2.38
C ALA A 97 -13.67 -3.63 3.24
N THR A 98 -14.42 -4.26 4.15
CA THR A 98 -15.18 -3.60 5.22
C THR A 98 -14.32 -3.49 6.47
N ILE A 99 -14.47 -2.38 7.19
CA ILE A 99 -13.79 -2.14 8.46
C ILE A 99 -14.77 -2.02 9.62
N ALA A 100 -14.27 -2.36 10.82
CA ALA A 100 -14.91 -2.13 12.10
C ALA A 100 -13.80 -1.71 13.09
N LEU A 101 -13.36 -0.46 12.98
CA LEU A 101 -12.22 0.07 13.71
C LEU A 101 -12.67 0.72 15.02
N PRO A 102 -12.28 0.20 16.18
CA PRO A 102 -12.54 0.86 17.45
C PRO A 102 -11.61 2.07 17.65
N GLY A 103 -12.14 3.08 18.30
CA GLY A 103 -11.35 4.25 18.68
C GLY A 103 -12.02 5.07 19.76
N VAL A 104 -11.35 6.14 20.15
CA VAL A 104 -11.81 7.06 21.17
C VAL A 104 -11.39 8.49 20.83
N ASP A 105 -12.30 9.43 21.01
CA ASP A 105 -12.02 10.86 20.96
C ASP A 105 -12.04 11.44 22.37
N LEU A 106 -10.99 12.18 22.70
CA LEU A 106 -10.96 13.09 23.84
C LEU A 106 -11.38 14.47 23.33
N ILE A 107 -12.53 14.95 23.81
CA ILE A 107 -13.17 16.18 23.33
C ILE A 107 -13.17 17.22 24.44
N THR A 108 -12.65 18.39 24.15
CA THR A 108 -12.79 19.57 25.05
C THR A 108 -13.78 20.54 24.41
N VAL A 109 -14.81 20.90 25.17
CA VAL A 109 -15.86 21.82 24.76
C VAL A 109 -15.84 23.05 25.63
N CYS A 110 -15.97 24.24 25.04
CA CYS A 110 -16.19 25.52 25.68
C CYS A 110 -17.58 26.08 25.33
N ASP A 111 -17.94 27.21 25.90
CA ASP A 111 -19.25 27.84 25.69
C ASP A 111 -19.56 28.14 24.20
N ASP A 112 -18.53 28.41 23.43
CA ASP A 112 -18.59 28.81 22.01
C ASP A 112 -18.31 27.66 21.02
N GLY A 113 -18.15 26.41 21.48
CA GLY A 113 -18.01 25.24 20.63
C GLY A 113 -16.92 24.26 21.06
N VAL A 114 -16.55 23.36 20.15
CA VAL A 114 -15.44 22.40 20.37
C VAL A 114 -14.12 23.16 20.33
N GLU A 115 -13.36 23.08 21.42
CA GLU A 115 -12.01 23.64 21.51
C GLU A 115 -10.98 22.70 20.94
N ARG A 116 -11.07 21.40 21.29
CA ARG A 116 -10.11 20.41 20.85
C ARG A 116 -10.75 19.04 20.78
N VAL A 117 -10.40 18.31 19.73
CA VAL A 117 -10.60 16.87 19.61
C VAL A 117 -9.25 16.21 19.42
N ARG A 118 -9.00 15.15 20.18
CA ARG A 118 -7.86 14.27 19.99
C ARG A 118 -8.35 12.84 19.87
N GLY A 119 -8.32 12.33 18.63
CA GLY A 119 -8.72 10.97 18.29
C GLY A 119 -7.56 9.98 18.53
N TYR A 120 -7.91 8.78 18.97
CA TYR A 120 -6.98 7.66 19.13
C TYR A 120 -7.60 6.40 18.52
N PHE A 121 -6.86 5.76 17.64
CA PHE A 121 -7.19 4.44 17.10
C PHE A 121 -5.91 3.74 16.65
N ASP A 122 -5.97 2.42 16.50
CA ASP A 122 -4.84 1.64 16.03
C ASP A 122 -4.77 1.61 14.51
N ARG A 123 -3.72 2.26 13.97
CA ARG A 123 -3.46 2.28 12.53
C ARG A 123 -3.10 0.91 11.96
N ALA A 124 -2.46 0.03 12.74
CA ALA A 124 -2.12 -1.31 12.29
C ALA A 124 -3.40 -2.13 12.07
N THR A 125 -4.33 -2.09 13.02
CA THR A 125 -5.65 -2.71 12.90
C THR A 125 -6.41 -2.21 11.66
N LEU A 126 -6.40 -0.90 11.38
CA LEU A 126 -7.01 -0.36 10.16
C LEU A 126 -6.39 -0.96 8.90
N MET A 127 -5.05 -1.01 8.82
CA MET A 127 -4.36 -1.57 7.65
C MET A 127 -4.66 -3.05 7.48
N GLU A 128 -4.66 -3.84 8.55
CA GLU A 128 -4.98 -5.27 8.53
C GLU A 128 -6.42 -5.54 8.06
N GLN A 129 -7.40 -4.79 8.58
CA GLN A 129 -8.80 -4.90 8.14
C GLN A 129 -8.99 -4.53 6.67
N LEU A 130 -8.18 -3.65 6.13
CA LEU A 130 -8.14 -3.32 4.71
C LEU A 130 -7.44 -4.38 3.85
N GLY A 131 -6.90 -5.45 4.44
CA GLY A 131 -6.12 -6.46 3.74
C GLY A 131 -4.74 -5.96 3.31
N LEU A 132 -4.25 -4.88 3.93
CA LEU A 132 -2.93 -4.32 3.68
C LEU A 132 -1.90 -4.91 4.65
N GLN A 133 -0.70 -5.17 4.14
CA GLN A 133 0.40 -5.66 4.97
C GLN A 133 1.12 -4.49 5.65
N SER A 134 1.19 -4.51 6.98
CA SER A 134 2.06 -3.63 7.76
C SER A 134 3.35 -4.37 8.11
N VAL A 135 4.49 -3.88 7.63
CA VAL A 135 5.81 -4.47 7.91
C VAL A 135 6.55 -3.58 8.89
N VAL A 136 6.83 -4.12 10.08
CA VAL A 136 7.62 -3.42 11.11
C VAL A 136 9.06 -3.92 11.04
N GLN A 137 9.96 -3.06 10.57
CA GLN A 137 11.39 -3.36 10.50
C GLN A 137 12.19 -2.06 10.68
N PRO A 138 13.42 -2.10 11.21
CA PRO A 138 14.28 -0.93 11.25
C PRO A 138 14.70 -0.52 9.83
N HIS A 139 14.97 0.77 9.59
CA HIS A 139 15.54 1.21 8.32
C HIS A 139 16.96 0.69 8.11
N ALA A 140 17.73 0.59 9.18
CA ALA A 140 19.08 0.07 9.16
C ALA A 140 19.51 -0.48 10.52
N VAL A 141 20.38 -1.50 10.50
CA VAL A 141 21.09 -2.02 11.68
C VAL A 141 22.55 -2.22 11.27
N GLY A 142 23.45 -1.38 11.77
CA GLY A 142 24.85 -1.34 11.31
C GLY A 142 24.93 -1.12 9.80
N PRO A 143 25.63 -2.00 9.04
CA PRO A 143 25.72 -1.90 7.58
C PRO A 143 24.47 -2.44 6.86
N ILE A 144 23.56 -3.11 7.56
CA ILE A 144 22.38 -3.76 6.98
C ILE A 144 21.27 -2.73 6.81
N ARG A 145 20.72 -2.63 5.59
CA ARG A 145 19.58 -1.78 5.25
C ARG A 145 18.38 -2.65 4.88
N PHE A 146 17.21 -2.27 5.37
CA PHE A 146 15.94 -2.94 5.13
C PHE A 146 15.08 -2.15 4.14
N GLY A 147 14.19 -2.85 3.45
CA GLY A 147 13.31 -2.25 2.45
C GLY A 147 12.11 -3.12 2.16
N VAL A 148 11.41 -2.82 1.04
CA VAL A 148 10.21 -3.54 0.60
C VAL A 148 10.41 -4.13 -0.78
N CYS A 149 9.67 -5.21 -1.10
CA CYS A 149 9.70 -5.83 -2.42
C CYS A 149 8.28 -6.12 -2.95
N THR A 150 8.17 -6.25 -4.27
CA THR A 150 6.94 -6.61 -5.00
C THR A 150 7.27 -7.66 -6.03
N GLN A 151 6.41 -8.65 -6.24
CA GLN A 151 6.59 -9.71 -7.21
C GLN A 151 5.34 -9.86 -8.09
N VAL A 152 5.57 -10.12 -9.38
CA VAL A 152 4.55 -10.53 -10.36
C VAL A 152 5.06 -11.72 -11.14
N ARG A 153 4.21 -12.70 -11.42
CA ARG A 153 4.53 -13.90 -12.21
C ARG A 153 3.51 -14.09 -13.30
N SER A 154 3.96 -14.61 -14.45
CA SER A 154 3.06 -15.15 -15.46
C SER A 154 2.66 -16.58 -15.10
N ALA A 155 1.67 -17.11 -15.82
CA ALA A 155 1.33 -18.52 -15.76
C ALA A 155 2.24 -19.39 -16.68
N SER A 156 3.19 -18.79 -17.42
CA SER A 156 4.08 -19.51 -18.32
C SER A 156 5.01 -20.45 -17.54
N GLN A 157 5.19 -21.62 -18.07
CA GLN A 157 6.15 -22.62 -17.58
C GLN A 157 7.41 -22.71 -18.46
N ALA A 158 7.59 -21.76 -19.38
CA ALA A 158 8.76 -21.71 -20.24
C ALA A 158 10.05 -21.54 -19.43
N ALA A 159 11.15 -22.01 -19.99
CA ALA A 159 12.46 -21.80 -19.39
C ALA A 159 12.91 -20.35 -19.58
N PRO A 160 13.57 -19.74 -18.58
CA PRO A 160 14.11 -18.39 -18.73
C PRO A 160 15.28 -18.36 -19.73
N GLY A 161 15.19 -17.45 -20.70
CA GLY A 161 16.24 -17.20 -21.70
C GLY A 161 16.95 -15.85 -21.51
N ALA A 162 16.34 -14.95 -20.71
CA ALA A 162 16.98 -13.69 -20.35
C ALA A 162 16.51 -13.15 -19.00
N VAL A 163 17.39 -12.41 -18.33
CA VAL A 163 17.12 -11.67 -17.11
C VAL A 163 17.53 -10.22 -17.32
N SER A 164 16.64 -9.27 -17.11
CA SER A 164 16.99 -7.85 -17.11
C SER A 164 17.06 -7.32 -15.69
N LEU A 165 18.12 -6.60 -15.38
CA LEU A 165 18.37 -5.92 -14.13
C LEU A 165 18.36 -4.41 -14.38
N THR A 166 17.54 -3.68 -13.63
CA THR A 166 17.54 -2.21 -13.63
C THR A 166 17.74 -1.70 -12.21
N MET A 167 18.62 -0.73 -12.04
CA MET A 167 18.85 -0.04 -10.77
C MET A 167 18.73 1.46 -10.98
N ILE A 168 18.02 2.12 -10.08
CA ILE A 168 17.79 3.56 -10.08
C ILE A 168 18.07 4.09 -8.68
N GLU A 169 18.85 5.16 -8.60
CA GLU A 169 19.07 5.91 -7.36
C GLU A 169 18.25 7.19 -7.41
N ALA A 170 17.29 7.36 -6.49
CA ALA A 170 16.49 8.57 -6.38
C ALA A 170 17.27 9.70 -5.69
N ARG A 171 16.97 10.95 -6.02
CA ARG A 171 17.60 12.15 -5.42
C ARG A 171 16.99 12.47 -4.05
N SER A 172 15.72 12.17 -3.84
CA SER A 172 14.99 12.43 -2.59
C SER A 172 14.00 11.30 -2.26
N ASP A 173 13.44 11.33 -1.07
CA ASP A 173 12.45 10.33 -0.65
C ASP A 173 11.10 10.52 -1.36
N GLU A 174 10.74 11.78 -1.71
CA GLU A 174 9.55 12.07 -2.53
C GLU A 174 9.72 11.48 -3.93
N GLU A 175 10.92 11.58 -4.51
CA GLU A 175 11.20 11.02 -5.82
C GLU A 175 11.10 9.49 -5.85
N VAL A 176 11.43 8.80 -4.73
CA VAL A 176 11.25 7.35 -4.59
C VAL A 176 9.80 6.96 -4.88
N GLN A 177 8.83 7.72 -4.37
CA GLN A 177 7.41 7.41 -4.60
C GLN A 177 7.04 7.57 -6.07
N GLY A 178 7.48 8.63 -6.74
CA GLY A 178 7.25 8.85 -8.17
C GLY A 178 7.82 7.72 -9.04
N ILE A 179 9.05 7.28 -8.74
CA ILE A 179 9.68 6.15 -9.44
C ILE A 179 8.94 4.84 -9.18
N ARG A 180 8.48 4.59 -7.95
CA ARG A 180 7.66 3.41 -7.61
C ARG A 180 6.36 3.39 -8.40
N ASP A 181 5.70 4.52 -8.55
CA ASP A 181 4.44 4.62 -9.29
C ASP A 181 4.65 4.42 -10.80
N ALA A 182 5.73 4.95 -11.36
CA ALA A 182 6.13 4.67 -12.74
C ALA A 182 6.45 3.18 -12.94
N SER A 183 7.22 2.59 -12.03
CA SER A 183 7.56 1.16 -12.03
C SER A 183 6.31 0.27 -11.91
N ARG A 184 5.34 0.66 -11.08
CA ARG A 184 4.06 -0.03 -10.93
C ARG A 184 3.24 -0.02 -12.22
N ARG A 185 3.17 1.11 -12.93
CA ARG A 185 2.49 1.19 -14.23
C ARG A 185 3.10 0.25 -15.27
N ILE A 186 4.43 0.16 -15.31
CA ILE A 186 5.14 -0.78 -16.17
C ILE A 186 4.83 -2.22 -15.74
N MET A 187 4.97 -2.53 -14.44
CA MET A 187 4.74 -3.85 -13.88
C MET A 187 3.36 -4.41 -14.22
N LEU A 188 2.30 -3.58 -14.18
CA LEU A 188 0.94 -4.01 -14.49
C LEU A 188 0.73 -4.41 -15.95
N GLN A 189 1.58 -3.97 -16.87
CA GLN A 189 1.53 -4.33 -18.29
C GLN A 189 2.30 -5.62 -18.59
N LEU A 190 3.32 -5.95 -17.79
CA LEU A 190 4.21 -7.08 -18.05
C LEU A 190 3.50 -8.43 -18.23
N PRO A 191 2.46 -8.81 -17.43
CA PRO A 191 1.78 -10.09 -17.60
C PRO A 191 1.13 -10.30 -18.96
N SER A 192 0.80 -9.24 -19.68
CA SER A 192 0.22 -9.31 -21.03
C SER A 192 1.27 -9.35 -22.16
N MET A 193 2.56 -9.20 -21.81
CA MET A 193 3.63 -9.16 -22.81
C MET A 193 4.09 -10.57 -23.19
N PRO A 194 4.23 -10.87 -24.50
CA PRO A 194 4.75 -12.15 -24.95
C PRO A 194 6.14 -12.45 -24.38
N GLY A 195 6.30 -13.66 -23.86
CA GLY A 195 7.57 -14.13 -23.31
C GLY A 195 7.92 -13.55 -21.93
N PHE A 196 7.01 -12.83 -21.27
CA PHE A 196 7.21 -12.41 -19.87
C PHE A 196 7.04 -13.60 -18.91
N LEU A 197 7.96 -13.77 -17.98
CA LEU A 197 7.93 -14.84 -16.97
C LEU A 197 7.71 -14.28 -15.56
N SER A 198 8.56 -13.35 -15.11
CA SER A 198 8.37 -12.73 -13.81
C SER A 198 8.99 -11.34 -13.68
N PHE A 199 8.53 -10.59 -12.70
CA PHE A 199 9.08 -9.33 -12.23
C PHE A 199 9.25 -9.38 -10.72
N GLN A 200 10.39 -8.89 -10.26
CA GLN A 200 10.62 -8.58 -8.86
C GLN A 200 11.22 -7.17 -8.75
N GLY A 201 10.56 -6.32 -7.97
CA GLY A 201 11.03 -4.99 -7.65
C GLY A 201 11.32 -4.86 -6.15
N SER A 202 12.40 -4.18 -5.79
CA SER A 202 12.74 -3.88 -4.41
C SER A 202 13.15 -2.42 -4.25
N VAL A 203 12.87 -1.87 -3.07
CA VAL A 203 13.27 -0.52 -2.66
C VAL A 203 13.98 -0.60 -1.32
N VAL A 204 15.22 -0.14 -1.28
CA VAL A 204 16.02 -0.07 -0.05
C VAL A 204 16.61 1.34 0.06
N GLY A 205 16.08 2.14 0.99
CA GLY A 205 16.39 3.57 1.03
C GLY A 205 15.94 4.23 -0.27
N ARG A 206 16.86 4.93 -0.95
CA ARG A 206 16.60 5.60 -2.23
C ARG A 206 16.94 4.77 -3.46
N ARG A 207 17.41 3.53 -3.26
CA ARG A 207 17.73 2.62 -4.36
C ARG A 207 16.55 1.73 -4.71
N LEU A 208 16.10 1.82 -5.94
CA LEU A 208 15.12 0.93 -6.54
C LEU A 208 15.86 -0.05 -7.44
N THR A 209 15.53 -1.34 -7.30
CA THR A 209 16.08 -2.41 -8.14
C THR A 209 14.93 -3.23 -8.70
N THR A 210 14.95 -3.50 -9.99
CA THR A 210 14.01 -4.42 -10.64
C THR A 210 14.75 -5.55 -11.33
N VAL A 211 14.22 -6.76 -11.19
CA VAL A 211 14.65 -7.94 -11.92
C VAL A 211 13.45 -8.45 -12.71
N THR A 212 13.58 -8.55 -14.02
CA THR A 212 12.57 -9.15 -14.88
C THR A 212 13.13 -10.37 -15.58
N VAL A 213 12.32 -11.43 -15.69
CA VAL A 213 12.72 -12.69 -16.33
C VAL A 213 11.85 -12.92 -17.56
N TRP A 214 12.49 -13.36 -18.66
CA TRP A 214 11.91 -13.46 -19.98
C TRP A 214 12.30 -14.78 -20.65
N GLU A 215 11.47 -15.26 -21.56
CA GLU A 215 11.77 -16.43 -22.41
C GLU A 215 12.96 -16.19 -23.34
N SER A 216 13.23 -14.94 -23.71
CA SER A 216 14.36 -14.58 -24.57
C SER A 216 14.79 -13.12 -24.37
N ALA A 217 15.99 -12.79 -24.84
CA ALA A 217 16.48 -11.41 -24.87
C ALA A 217 15.65 -10.52 -25.84
N ASP A 218 15.06 -11.10 -26.88
CA ASP A 218 14.19 -10.38 -27.80
C ASP A 218 12.87 -10.00 -27.12
N ALA A 219 12.27 -10.91 -26.36
CA ALA A 219 11.11 -10.61 -25.53
C ALA A 219 11.41 -9.50 -24.52
N ALA A 220 12.54 -9.56 -23.84
CA ALA A 220 12.96 -8.50 -22.92
C ALA A 220 13.07 -7.12 -23.60
N ARG A 221 13.57 -7.07 -24.83
CA ARG A 221 13.69 -5.80 -25.58
C ARG A 221 12.36 -5.16 -25.95
N GLN A 222 11.26 -5.95 -26.03
CA GLN A 222 9.95 -5.41 -26.37
C GLN A 222 9.43 -4.42 -25.33
N VAL A 223 9.81 -4.57 -24.05
CA VAL A 223 9.39 -3.63 -22.98
C VAL A 223 9.81 -2.20 -23.28
N MET A 224 10.94 -2.01 -23.97
CA MET A 224 11.45 -0.69 -24.36
C MET A 224 10.52 0.05 -25.32
N ARG A 225 9.60 -0.66 -25.97
CA ARG A 225 8.65 -0.10 -26.96
C ARG A 225 7.34 0.32 -26.32
N GLU A 226 7.08 -0.11 -25.08
CA GLU A 226 5.86 0.18 -24.35
C GLU A 226 5.78 1.65 -23.92
N ALA A 227 4.58 2.23 -23.97
CA ALA A 227 4.36 3.64 -23.71
C ALA A 227 4.81 4.07 -22.31
N ASN A 228 4.46 3.28 -21.29
CA ASN A 228 4.86 3.59 -19.89
C ASN A 228 6.38 3.49 -19.69
N HIS A 229 7.04 2.53 -20.36
CA HIS A 229 8.49 2.41 -20.30
C HIS A 229 9.19 3.57 -21.02
N LYS A 230 8.69 3.98 -22.19
CA LYS A 230 9.20 5.14 -22.93
C LYS A 230 9.05 6.42 -22.10
N ALA A 231 7.89 6.62 -21.46
CA ALA A 231 7.67 7.80 -20.62
C ALA A 231 8.65 7.83 -19.41
N ALA A 232 8.82 6.72 -18.71
CA ALA A 232 9.76 6.61 -17.60
C ALA A 232 11.22 6.83 -18.06
N SER A 233 11.61 6.28 -19.21
CA SER A 233 12.92 6.48 -19.80
C SER A 233 13.15 7.94 -20.20
N ALA A 234 12.16 8.60 -20.79
CA ALA A 234 12.26 10.01 -21.16
C ALA A 234 12.49 10.90 -19.94
N GLN A 235 11.76 10.67 -18.82
CA GLN A 235 11.97 11.39 -17.57
C GLN A 235 13.38 11.17 -16.99
N MET A 236 13.88 9.92 -17.05
CA MET A 236 15.21 9.57 -16.58
C MET A 236 16.31 10.26 -17.40
N PHE A 237 16.28 10.07 -18.72
CA PHE A 237 17.30 10.66 -19.62
C PHE A 237 17.13 12.18 -19.80
N GLY A 238 15.93 12.71 -19.58
CA GLY A 238 15.67 14.16 -19.53
C GLY A 238 16.18 14.84 -18.27
N GLY A 239 16.71 14.07 -17.29
CA GLY A 239 17.22 14.61 -16.03
C GLY A 239 16.11 14.98 -15.01
N GLU A 240 14.87 14.61 -15.27
CA GLU A 240 13.74 14.88 -14.38
C GLU A 240 13.72 13.93 -13.18
N THR A 241 14.26 12.71 -13.33
CA THR A 241 14.17 11.62 -12.34
C THR A 241 15.50 10.91 -12.17
N GLY A 242 15.86 10.63 -10.92
CA GLY A 242 17.05 9.85 -10.53
C GLY A 242 18.36 10.63 -10.56
N SER A 243 19.29 10.21 -9.73
CA SER A 243 20.68 10.68 -9.69
C SER A 243 21.63 9.72 -10.40
N ALA A 244 21.25 8.43 -10.47
CA ALA A 244 22.00 7.40 -11.17
C ALA A 244 21.07 6.31 -11.70
N PHE A 245 21.47 5.69 -12.80
CA PHE A 245 20.71 4.65 -13.47
C PHE A 245 21.65 3.60 -14.09
N HIS A 246 21.28 2.34 -13.96
CA HIS A 246 21.92 1.23 -14.65
C HIS A 246 20.87 0.23 -15.13
N ALA A 247 20.98 -0.21 -16.38
CA ALA A 247 20.18 -1.30 -16.93
C ALA A 247 21.07 -2.27 -17.70
N SER A 248 20.80 -3.57 -17.52
CA SER A 248 21.53 -4.63 -18.21
C SER A 248 20.60 -5.82 -18.46
N THR A 249 20.87 -6.54 -19.55
CA THR A 249 20.20 -7.80 -19.86
C THR A 249 21.20 -8.92 -19.90
N TRP A 250 20.91 -10.01 -19.22
CA TRP A 250 21.77 -11.16 -19.02
C TRP A 250 21.10 -12.39 -19.63
N THR A 251 21.87 -13.20 -20.34
CA THR A 251 21.42 -14.53 -20.81
C THR A 251 21.97 -15.59 -19.85
N PRO A 252 21.13 -16.53 -19.37
CA PRO A 252 21.60 -17.59 -18.48
C PRO A 252 22.64 -18.45 -19.18
N GLN A 253 23.81 -18.56 -18.59
CA GLN A 253 24.84 -19.50 -19.07
C GLN A 253 24.48 -20.95 -18.73
N ARG A 254 23.77 -21.15 -17.60
CA ARG A 254 23.29 -22.44 -17.12
C ARG A 254 21.97 -22.25 -16.37
N LEU A 255 21.02 -23.13 -16.63
CA LEU A 255 19.81 -23.30 -15.81
C LEU A 255 19.98 -24.55 -14.94
N GLY A 256 19.85 -24.39 -13.64
CA GLY A 256 19.80 -25.50 -12.69
C GLY A 256 18.49 -26.28 -12.80
N GLU A 257 18.39 -27.42 -12.16
CA GLU A 257 17.18 -28.21 -12.04
C GLU A 257 16.12 -27.46 -11.23
N LEU A 258 14.84 -27.65 -11.54
CA LEU A 258 13.73 -27.16 -10.75
C LEU A 258 13.28 -28.24 -9.75
N TRP A 259 13.81 -28.20 -8.55
CA TRP A 259 13.53 -29.18 -7.51
C TRP A 259 12.17 -28.94 -6.85
N VAL A 260 11.28 -29.94 -6.92
CA VAL A 260 9.99 -29.96 -6.21
C VAL A 260 9.87 -31.20 -5.35
N ARG A 261 9.08 -31.10 -4.28
CA ARG A 261 8.78 -32.26 -3.42
C ARG A 261 7.58 -33.01 -3.93
N CYS A 262 7.68 -34.33 -3.96
CA CYS A 262 6.53 -35.19 -4.23
C CYS A 262 5.49 -35.02 -3.11
N PRO A 263 4.21 -34.79 -3.43
CA PRO A 263 3.16 -34.64 -2.41
C PRO A 263 2.89 -35.93 -1.63
N GLY A 264 3.19 -37.11 -2.23
CA GLY A 264 2.94 -38.41 -1.58
C GLY A 264 4.05 -38.87 -0.63
N CYS A 265 5.32 -38.66 -0.99
CA CYS A 265 6.45 -39.19 -0.19
C CYS A 265 7.51 -38.15 0.23
N GLY A 266 7.34 -36.86 -0.17
CA GLY A 266 8.26 -35.78 0.18
C GLY A 266 9.64 -35.83 -0.52
N THR A 267 9.91 -36.80 -1.38
CA THR A 267 11.19 -36.90 -2.11
C THR A 267 11.34 -35.73 -3.09
N LEU A 268 12.54 -35.13 -3.11
CA LEU A 268 12.88 -34.11 -4.10
C LEU A 268 13.06 -34.72 -5.48
N ARG A 269 12.55 -34.04 -6.51
CA ARG A 269 12.70 -34.43 -7.91
C ARG A 269 12.77 -33.20 -8.81
N ASP A 270 13.40 -33.34 -9.96
CA ASP A 270 13.38 -32.28 -10.97
C ASP A 270 11.99 -32.21 -11.61
N ALA A 271 11.32 -31.09 -11.48
CA ALA A 271 9.99 -30.84 -12.04
C ALA A 271 9.97 -30.80 -13.58
N ARG A 272 11.14 -30.72 -14.23
CA ARG A 272 11.24 -30.78 -15.70
C ARG A 272 11.20 -32.21 -16.23
N THR A 273 11.44 -33.21 -15.38
CA THR A 273 11.25 -34.60 -15.73
C THR A 273 9.80 -35.00 -15.49
N ALA A 274 9.02 -35.13 -16.57
CA ALA A 274 7.64 -35.59 -16.51
C ALA A 274 7.54 -37.04 -15.97
N GLY A 275 6.47 -37.37 -15.24
CA GLY A 275 6.12 -38.71 -14.85
C GLY A 275 5.74 -38.87 -13.37
N GLU A 276 5.25 -40.05 -13.03
CA GLU A 276 4.89 -40.45 -11.68
C GLU A 276 6.14 -40.54 -10.79
N CYS A 277 5.95 -40.24 -9.53
CA CYS A 277 6.96 -40.49 -8.53
C CYS A 277 7.12 -42.01 -8.34
N ARG A 278 8.32 -42.49 -7.90
CA ARG A 278 8.54 -43.88 -7.57
C ARG A 278 7.58 -44.44 -6.50
N CYS A 279 6.88 -43.57 -5.76
CA CYS A 279 5.86 -43.98 -4.81
C CYS A 279 4.45 -44.12 -5.45
N GLY A 280 4.31 -43.94 -6.76
CA GLY A 280 3.03 -44.00 -7.50
C GLY A 280 2.17 -42.71 -7.40
N ALA A 281 2.63 -41.69 -6.68
CA ALA A 281 1.88 -40.43 -6.62
C ALA A 281 2.06 -39.62 -7.91
N GLU A 282 0.96 -39.12 -8.46
CA GLU A 282 1.01 -38.10 -9.49
C GLU A 282 1.67 -36.84 -8.90
N CYS A 283 2.73 -36.42 -9.55
CA CYS A 283 3.35 -35.14 -9.22
C CYS A 283 2.61 -34.09 -10.05
N GLY A 284 1.83 -33.27 -9.38
CA GLY A 284 1.04 -32.21 -9.97
C GLY A 284 1.81 -31.35 -10.99
N GLU A 285 1.10 -30.44 -11.65
CA GLU A 285 1.69 -29.55 -12.65
C GLU A 285 2.93 -28.84 -12.13
N ARG A 286 3.89 -28.66 -13.01
CA ARG A 286 5.12 -27.92 -12.73
C ARG A 286 4.75 -26.50 -12.22
N PRO A 287 5.22 -26.10 -11.04
CA PRO A 287 4.94 -24.75 -10.55
C PRO A 287 5.60 -23.70 -11.45
N ALA A 288 4.91 -22.60 -11.69
CA ALA A 288 5.49 -21.42 -12.31
C ALA A 288 6.37 -20.68 -11.28
N PHE A 289 7.68 -20.71 -11.48
CA PHE A 289 8.64 -20.03 -10.58
C PHE A 289 9.16 -18.70 -11.11
N TRP A 290 8.95 -18.40 -12.36
CA TRP A 290 9.50 -17.24 -13.07
C TRP A 290 8.45 -16.18 -13.31
#